data_94d775cb50221f4754de36420bcd2085
#
_entry.id   94d775cb50221f4754de36420bcd2085
#
_cell.length_a   1.000
_cell.length_b   1.000
_cell.length_c   1.000
_cell.angle_alpha   90.00
_cell.angle_beta   90.00
_cell.angle_gamma   90.00
#
_symmetry.space_group_name_H-M   'P 1'
#
loop_
_entity.id
_entity.type
_entity.pdbx_description
1 polymer ?
#
loop_
_entity_poly.entity_id
_entity_poly.type
_entity_poly.pdbx_seq_one_letter_code
_entity_poly.pdbx_strand_id
1 'polypeptide(L)'
;MHPGPGLAKMADMRLVSAALLLALVLPSAPAVAARDGRADAAPPARGVPTLHVHRQVTGLDHPWDVQPIGHHRLLVTQRDRATLSVWKNGHTRRVRFPSSQVWVSGETGLMSLEVDPEFASNGRFYTCQGGTTATGHEVHVLAWRLDDRATRVRRIKELVGGFPTSSGRHGGCRLLIARDGSLLVGTGDAAEGTNPEDLTSLGGKTLRLNRRTGAPWPTNPFIDAENRKKRYVHTYGHRNVQGLAQRRDGTLWSIEQGTYRDDEVNRLVNGGDYGYDPVPGYNEDVPMTDQELPGTQVEARWSSGNPTLAASGGTFVRGKAWGALNGALAVAALKAGRIVFLTFDAAGHLQRARAPKALQRFGRLRSVTVAPNHDLLVTTDNGNGSDAILRVSPH
;
A
#
# COMPACT_ATOMS: atom_id res chain seq x y z
N MET A 1 -50.40 31.33 -44.84
CA MET A 1 -51.74 30.77 -45.09
C MET A 1 -52.02 29.76 -43.97
N HIS A 2 -52.96 30.20 -43.10
CA HIS A 2 -53.66 29.35 -42.11
C HIS A 2 -54.72 28.49 -42.85
N PRO A 3 -55.32 27.43 -42.29
CA PRO A 3 -55.87 27.36 -40.93
C PRO A 3 -55.69 26.02 -40.15
N GLY A 4 -55.86 26.09 -38.82
CA GLY A 4 -56.29 25.00 -37.95
C GLY A 4 -57.83 24.90 -37.99
N PRO A 5 -58.61 24.42 -36.96
CA PRO A 5 -58.36 23.53 -35.85
C PRO A 5 -59.45 22.42 -35.72
N GLY A 6 -59.38 21.51 -34.78
CA GLY A 6 -60.43 20.53 -34.52
C GLY A 6 -60.51 20.07 -33.05
N LEU A 7 -61.40 20.69 -32.30
CA LEU A 7 -61.91 20.27 -31.01
C LEU A 7 -63.06 19.27 -31.16
N ALA A 8 -63.17 18.27 -30.29
CA ALA A 8 -64.38 17.65 -29.75
C ALA A 8 -64.03 16.36 -29.00
N LYS A 9 -64.60 15.89 -27.95
CA LYS A 9 -65.67 16.31 -27.01
C LYS A 9 -65.64 15.35 -25.83
N MET A 10 -65.89 15.86 -24.66
CA MET A 10 -66.20 15.13 -23.43
C MET A 10 -67.38 14.19 -23.59
N ALA A 11 -67.36 13.05 -22.91
CA ALA A 11 -68.58 12.35 -22.50
C ALA A 11 -68.39 11.80 -21.08
N ASP A 12 -69.10 12.40 -20.16
CA ASP A 12 -69.43 11.89 -18.81
C ASP A 12 -70.19 10.57 -18.90
N MET A 13 -69.92 9.68 -17.99
CA MET A 13 -70.91 8.72 -17.55
C MET A 13 -70.73 8.33 -16.08
N ARG A 14 -71.76 8.59 -15.34
CA ARG A 14 -71.88 8.39 -13.89
C ARG A 14 -72.27 6.96 -13.54
N LEU A 15 -71.83 6.56 -12.33
CA LEU A 15 -72.53 5.78 -11.29
C LEU A 15 -72.95 4.34 -11.60
N VAL A 16 -72.52 3.42 -10.72
CA VAL A 16 -73.43 2.89 -9.64
C VAL A 16 -72.58 2.17 -8.58
N SER A 17 -72.74 2.58 -7.31
CA SER A 17 -72.24 1.91 -6.15
C SER A 17 -73.03 0.66 -5.81
N ALA A 18 -72.31 -0.48 -5.60
CA ALA A 18 -72.89 -1.61 -4.89
C ALA A 18 -71.92 -1.97 -3.75
N ALA A 19 -72.33 -1.70 -2.56
CA ALA A 19 -71.62 -2.11 -1.33
C ALA A 19 -71.92 -3.58 -1.04
N LEU A 20 -70.89 -4.40 -1.08
CA LEU A 20 -70.91 -5.77 -0.58
C LEU A 20 -70.13 -5.83 0.71
N LEU A 21 -70.81 -5.97 1.86
CA LEU A 21 -70.17 -6.28 3.15
C LEU A 21 -69.69 -7.73 3.16
N LEU A 22 -68.39 -7.89 3.12
CA LEU A 22 -67.75 -9.20 3.39
C LEU A 22 -67.13 -9.16 4.79
N ALA A 23 -67.73 -9.91 5.72
CA ALA A 23 -67.19 -10.10 7.07
C ALA A 23 -65.92 -10.93 6.99
N LEU A 24 -64.76 -10.31 7.25
CA LEU A 24 -63.49 -11.00 7.40
C LEU A 24 -63.35 -11.51 8.86
N VAL A 25 -63.41 -12.82 9.03
CA VAL A 25 -62.98 -13.48 10.23
C VAL A 25 -61.44 -13.53 10.20
N LEU A 26 -60.79 -12.76 11.06
CA LEU A 26 -59.35 -12.83 11.27
C LEU A 26 -59.01 -13.98 12.21
N PRO A 27 -58.08 -14.87 11.86
CA PRO A 27 -57.56 -15.86 12.83
C PRO A 27 -56.60 -15.14 13.80
N SER A 28 -56.80 -15.36 15.10
CA SER A 28 -55.94 -14.87 16.17
C SER A 28 -54.53 -15.53 16.02
N ALA A 29 -53.54 -14.70 15.75
CA ALA A 29 -52.15 -15.09 15.80
C ALA A 29 -51.68 -15.32 17.26
N PRO A 30 -50.85 -16.34 17.53
CA PRO A 30 -50.31 -16.53 18.87
C PRO A 30 -49.35 -15.42 19.23
N ALA A 31 -49.46 -14.89 20.45
CA ALA A 31 -48.56 -13.90 21.02
C ALA A 31 -47.13 -14.46 21.02
N VAL A 32 -46.28 -13.85 20.17
CA VAL A 32 -44.82 -14.07 20.26
C VAL A 32 -44.34 -13.33 21.49
N ALA A 33 -43.88 -14.07 22.50
CA ALA A 33 -43.23 -13.50 23.66
C ALA A 33 -42.04 -12.64 23.21
N ALA A 34 -42.07 -11.36 23.58
CA ALA A 34 -40.93 -10.45 23.41
C ALA A 34 -39.72 -11.08 24.15
N ARG A 35 -38.75 -11.56 23.40
CA ARG A 35 -37.45 -11.86 23.98
C ARG A 35 -36.83 -10.52 24.36
N ASP A 36 -36.62 -10.31 25.66
CA ASP A 36 -35.79 -9.25 26.16
C ASP A 36 -34.45 -9.24 25.40
N GLY A 37 -34.34 -8.28 24.47
CA GLY A 37 -33.08 -7.98 23.78
C GLY A 37 -32.09 -7.40 24.78
N ARG A 38 -31.42 -8.24 25.56
CA ARG A 38 -30.14 -7.84 26.10
C ARG A 38 -29.24 -7.58 24.89
N ALA A 39 -29.08 -6.30 24.56
CA ALA A 39 -28.00 -5.88 23.72
C ALA A 39 -26.71 -6.43 24.34
N ASP A 40 -26.09 -7.41 23.67
CA ASP A 40 -24.76 -7.87 24.05
C ASP A 40 -23.88 -6.62 24.13
N ALA A 41 -23.51 -6.24 25.34
CA ALA A 41 -22.58 -5.15 25.58
C ALA A 41 -21.34 -5.44 24.77
N ALA A 42 -20.99 -4.54 23.86
CA ALA A 42 -19.77 -4.64 23.07
C ALA A 42 -18.61 -4.99 24.02
N PRO A 43 -17.76 -5.99 23.70
CA PRO A 43 -16.69 -6.39 24.59
C PRO A 43 -15.85 -5.14 24.92
N PRO A 44 -15.40 -4.99 26.18
CA PRO A 44 -14.68 -3.80 26.62
C PRO A 44 -13.51 -3.52 25.68
N ALA A 45 -13.38 -2.27 25.25
CA ALA A 45 -12.32 -1.85 24.33
C ALA A 45 -10.96 -2.27 24.91
N ARG A 46 -10.29 -3.23 24.27
CA ARG A 46 -8.99 -3.73 24.70
C ARG A 46 -8.00 -2.56 24.70
N GLY A 47 -7.21 -2.40 25.76
CA GLY A 47 -6.15 -1.40 25.85
C GLY A 47 -5.07 -1.62 24.78
N VAL A 48 -4.21 -0.61 24.60
CA VAL A 48 -2.97 -0.78 23.82
C VAL A 48 -2.05 -1.70 24.63
N PRO A 49 -1.56 -2.82 24.07
CA PRO A 49 -0.68 -3.73 24.79
C PRO A 49 0.68 -3.06 25.09
N THR A 50 1.38 -3.56 26.11
CA THR A 50 2.79 -3.30 26.25
C THR A 50 3.55 -3.89 25.06
N LEU A 51 4.46 -3.11 24.47
CA LEU A 51 5.25 -3.59 23.33
C LEU A 51 6.66 -3.95 23.78
N HIS A 52 7.06 -5.19 23.53
CA HIS A 52 8.45 -5.64 23.68
C HIS A 52 9.18 -5.48 22.34
N VAL A 53 10.31 -4.76 22.38
CA VAL A 53 11.11 -4.47 21.19
C VAL A 53 12.54 -4.90 21.43
N HIS A 54 13.06 -5.80 20.59
CA HIS A 54 14.46 -6.20 20.61
C HIS A 54 15.08 -6.16 19.21
N ARG A 55 16.40 -5.96 19.15
CA ARG A 55 17.16 -6.05 17.89
C ARG A 55 17.38 -7.53 17.55
N GLN A 56 16.69 -8.02 16.53
CA GLN A 56 16.83 -9.40 16.06
C GLN A 56 18.02 -9.59 15.13
N VAL A 57 18.29 -8.59 14.28
CA VAL A 57 19.42 -8.57 13.36
C VAL A 57 20.12 -7.24 13.53
N THR A 58 21.45 -7.23 13.61
CA THR A 58 22.26 -6.02 13.79
C THR A 58 23.39 -5.96 12.75
N GLY A 59 24.12 -4.84 12.69
CA GLY A 59 25.24 -4.66 11.78
C GLY A 59 24.83 -4.47 10.31
N LEU A 60 23.60 -4.04 10.10
CA LEU A 60 23.08 -3.71 8.76
C LEU A 60 23.37 -2.24 8.41
N ASP A 61 23.21 -1.93 7.14
CA ASP A 61 23.38 -0.58 6.62
C ASP A 61 22.27 -0.28 5.61
N HIS A 62 21.41 0.67 5.95
CA HIS A 62 20.21 0.99 5.19
C HIS A 62 19.40 -0.25 4.74
N PRO A 63 19.01 -1.18 5.68
CA PRO A 63 18.14 -2.29 5.32
C PRO A 63 16.79 -1.75 4.87
N TRP A 64 16.51 -1.89 3.57
CA TRP A 64 15.32 -1.28 3.00
C TRP A 64 14.08 -2.11 3.26
N ASP A 65 14.20 -3.45 3.16
CA ASP A 65 13.07 -4.34 3.37
C ASP A 65 13.50 -5.69 3.98
N VAL A 66 12.55 -6.38 4.61
CA VAL A 66 12.73 -7.68 5.23
C VAL A 66 11.51 -8.56 5.03
N GLN A 67 11.72 -9.81 4.58
CA GLN A 67 10.65 -10.78 4.38
C GLN A 67 10.99 -12.13 5.01
N PRO A 68 10.05 -12.74 5.76
CA PRO A 68 10.18 -14.12 6.20
C PRO A 68 10.14 -15.09 5.02
N ILE A 69 11.09 -16.04 4.98
CA ILE A 69 11.19 -17.07 3.92
C ILE A 69 11.09 -18.50 4.46
N GLY A 70 10.36 -18.69 5.55
CA GLY A 70 10.18 -19.98 6.22
C GLY A 70 11.41 -20.46 7.00
N HIS A 71 11.25 -21.54 7.79
CA HIS A 71 12.32 -22.16 8.57
C HIS A 71 13.14 -21.17 9.44
N HIS A 72 12.45 -20.21 10.05
CA HIS A 72 13.04 -19.13 10.86
C HIS A 72 14.10 -18.30 10.12
N ARG A 73 13.97 -18.17 8.78
CA ARG A 73 14.86 -17.37 7.95
C ARG A 73 14.20 -16.05 7.56
N LEU A 74 15.03 -15.02 7.47
CA LEU A 74 14.64 -13.70 6.95
C LEU A 74 15.50 -13.38 5.72
N LEU A 75 14.88 -12.90 4.65
CA LEU A 75 15.55 -12.33 3.49
C LEU A 75 15.55 -10.82 3.63
N VAL A 76 16.69 -10.17 3.40
CA VAL A 76 16.92 -8.76 3.70
C VAL A 76 17.62 -8.08 2.53
N THR A 77 17.10 -6.94 2.09
CA THR A 77 17.78 -6.03 1.16
C THR A 77 18.46 -4.90 1.91
N GLN A 78 19.64 -4.48 1.47
CA GLN A 78 20.32 -3.27 1.93
C GLN A 78 20.50 -2.34 0.72
N ARG A 79 19.92 -1.14 0.80
CA ARG A 79 19.78 -0.23 -0.34
C ARG A 79 21.11 0.18 -0.94
N ASP A 80 21.95 0.84 -0.14
CA ASP A 80 23.17 1.49 -0.62
C ASP A 80 24.29 0.50 -0.92
N ARG A 81 24.37 -0.58 -0.15
CA ARG A 81 25.31 -1.69 -0.41
C ARG A 81 24.87 -2.59 -1.56
N ALA A 82 23.65 -2.41 -2.06
CA ALA A 82 23.03 -3.27 -3.08
C ALA A 82 23.19 -4.76 -2.73
N THR A 83 23.01 -5.14 -1.45
CA THR A 83 23.24 -6.51 -0.99
C THR A 83 21.95 -7.19 -0.57
N LEU A 84 21.90 -8.48 -0.90
CA LEU A 84 20.86 -9.40 -0.43
C LEU A 84 21.48 -10.33 0.62
N SER A 85 20.83 -10.52 1.75
CA SER A 85 21.30 -11.36 2.84
C SER A 85 20.20 -12.26 3.38
N VAL A 86 20.56 -13.42 3.89
CA VAL A 86 19.67 -14.30 4.66
C VAL A 86 20.17 -14.35 6.09
N TRP A 87 19.27 -14.00 7.02
CA TRP A 87 19.47 -14.23 8.45
C TRP A 87 18.81 -15.54 8.87
N LYS A 88 19.50 -16.31 9.70
CA LYS A 88 19.01 -17.55 10.33
C LYS A 88 19.72 -17.78 11.67
N ASN A 89 18.96 -18.01 12.74
CA ASN A 89 19.49 -18.42 14.07
C ASN A 89 20.64 -17.53 14.57
N GLY A 90 20.49 -16.22 14.51
CA GLY A 90 21.53 -15.27 14.99
C GLY A 90 22.61 -14.92 13.97
N HIS A 91 22.68 -15.62 12.83
CA HIS A 91 23.73 -15.43 11.83
C HIS A 91 23.17 -14.81 10.55
N THR A 92 23.84 -13.77 10.04
CA THR A 92 23.56 -13.16 8.73
C THR A 92 24.57 -13.65 7.71
N ARG A 93 24.10 -14.14 6.58
CA ARG A 93 24.93 -14.55 5.45
C ARG A 93 24.55 -13.78 4.20
N ARG A 94 25.55 -13.18 3.54
CA ARG A 94 25.35 -12.54 2.24
C ARG A 94 25.03 -13.60 1.17
N VAL A 95 24.02 -13.33 0.36
CA VAL A 95 23.66 -14.12 -0.82
C VAL A 95 24.46 -13.61 -2.02
N ARG A 96 24.92 -14.51 -2.88
CA ARG A 96 25.54 -14.10 -4.15
C ARG A 96 24.47 -13.49 -5.05
N PHE A 97 24.47 -12.17 -5.10
CA PHE A 97 23.53 -11.31 -5.80
C PHE A 97 24.32 -10.38 -6.74
N PRO A 98 23.82 -10.03 -7.94
CA PRO A 98 24.55 -9.18 -8.89
C PRO A 98 24.50 -7.70 -8.48
N SER A 99 25.13 -7.35 -7.38
CA SER A 99 25.13 -6.01 -6.78
C SER A 99 25.67 -4.93 -7.74
N SER A 100 26.61 -5.28 -8.62
CA SER A 100 27.16 -4.35 -9.61
C SER A 100 26.17 -3.93 -10.71
N GLN A 101 25.04 -4.62 -10.84
CA GLN A 101 23.95 -4.27 -11.77
C GLN A 101 22.90 -3.35 -11.14
N VAL A 102 23.03 -3.05 -9.85
CA VAL A 102 22.14 -2.14 -9.15
C VAL A 102 22.73 -0.75 -9.21
N TRP A 103 21.99 0.18 -9.81
CA TRP A 103 22.32 1.59 -9.74
C TRP A 103 21.89 2.15 -8.38
N VAL A 104 22.83 2.84 -7.71
CA VAL A 104 22.61 3.43 -6.38
C VAL A 104 22.86 4.92 -6.46
N SER A 105 21.86 5.71 -6.16
CA SER A 105 21.94 7.18 -6.08
C SER A 105 20.77 7.72 -5.26
N GLY A 106 21.01 8.71 -4.41
CA GLY A 106 19.98 9.35 -3.60
C GLY A 106 19.17 8.34 -2.77
N GLU A 107 17.88 8.25 -3.06
CA GLU A 107 16.95 7.31 -2.39
C GLU A 107 16.86 5.95 -3.11
N THR A 108 17.42 5.85 -4.30
CA THR A 108 17.35 4.66 -5.16
C THR A 108 18.54 3.73 -4.92
N GLY A 109 18.30 2.45 -5.00
CA GLY A 109 19.28 1.39 -4.83
C GLY A 109 18.62 0.03 -4.86
N LEU A 110 19.05 -0.96 -4.05
CA LEU A 110 18.33 -2.22 -3.86
C LEU A 110 17.24 -2.00 -2.79
N MET A 111 16.01 -1.74 -3.23
CA MET A 111 14.92 -1.27 -2.39
C MET A 111 14.00 -2.42 -1.95
N SER A 112 12.76 -2.43 -2.41
CA SER A 112 11.74 -3.36 -1.92
C SER A 112 12.03 -4.81 -2.27
N LEU A 113 11.54 -5.66 -1.40
CA LEU A 113 11.61 -7.11 -1.49
C LEU A 113 10.21 -7.68 -1.22
N GLU A 114 9.72 -8.53 -2.11
CA GLU A 114 8.47 -9.26 -1.90
C GLU A 114 8.67 -10.74 -2.23
N VAL A 115 8.10 -11.62 -1.42
CA VAL A 115 8.28 -13.07 -1.53
C VAL A 115 7.04 -13.71 -2.13
N ASP A 116 7.22 -14.56 -3.16
CA ASP A 116 6.11 -15.27 -3.80
C ASP A 116 5.36 -16.12 -2.77
N PRO A 117 4.02 -16.14 -2.76
CA PRO A 117 3.24 -16.99 -1.84
C PRO A 117 3.60 -18.48 -1.91
N GLU A 118 4.12 -18.94 -3.06
CA GLU A 118 4.59 -20.32 -3.27
C GLU A 118 6.12 -20.46 -3.07
N PHE A 119 6.76 -19.52 -2.36
CA PHE A 119 8.22 -19.50 -2.19
C PHE A 119 8.80 -20.82 -1.67
N ALA A 120 8.10 -21.49 -0.77
CA ALA A 120 8.54 -22.76 -0.22
C ALA A 120 8.79 -23.83 -1.29
N SER A 121 8.05 -23.79 -2.40
CA SER A 121 8.18 -24.73 -3.52
C SER A 121 9.01 -24.19 -4.68
N ASN A 122 8.96 -22.88 -4.94
CA ASN A 122 9.53 -22.30 -6.15
C ASN A 122 10.78 -21.43 -5.91
N GLY A 123 11.08 -21.04 -4.67
CA GLY A 123 12.17 -20.14 -4.29
C GLY A 123 12.08 -18.74 -4.90
N ARG A 124 10.90 -18.34 -5.43
CA ARG A 124 10.73 -17.08 -6.17
C ARG A 124 10.53 -15.91 -5.21
N PHE A 125 11.18 -14.81 -5.54
CA PHE A 125 10.96 -13.51 -4.91
C PHE A 125 11.18 -12.39 -5.92
N TYR A 126 10.85 -11.18 -5.53
CA TYR A 126 10.88 -9.99 -6.38
C TYR A 126 11.66 -8.89 -5.70
N THR A 127 12.42 -8.11 -6.48
CA THR A 127 13.02 -6.87 -6.02
C THR A 127 12.56 -5.71 -6.89
N CYS A 128 12.40 -4.54 -6.29
CA CYS A 128 12.35 -3.30 -7.00
C CYS A 128 13.64 -2.53 -6.72
N GLN A 129 14.34 -2.12 -7.76
CA GLN A 129 15.70 -1.60 -7.64
C GLN A 129 16.07 -0.64 -8.76
N GLY A 130 17.10 0.16 -8.54
CA GLY A 130 17.73 0.94 -9.61
C GLY A 130 18.50 0.05 -10.57
N GLY A 131 18.50 0.40 -11.85
CA GLY A 131 19.22 -0.26 -12.91
C GLY A 131 19.86 0.73 -13.88
N THR A 132 20.83 0.25 -14.67
CA THR A 132 21.47 1.00 -15.73
C THR A 132 20.99 0.50 -17.08
N THR A 133 20.62 1.44 -17.95
CA THR A 133 20.21 1.19 -19.34
C THR A 133 21.30 1.69 -20.30
N ALA A 134 21.08 1.51 -21.59
CA ALA A 134 22.02 2.04 -22.61
C ALA A 134 22.09 3.58 -22.65
N THR A 135 21.03 4.25 -22.18
CA THR A 135 20.88 5.71 -22.28
C THR A 135 20.84 6.42 -20.93
N GLY A 136 21.01 5.71 -19.81
CA GLY A 136 20.95 6.30 -18.47
C GLY A 136 20.57 5.29 -17.40
N HIS A 137 19.66 5.69 -16.54
CA HIS A 137 19.22 4.87 -15.41
C HIS A 137 17.69 4.75 -15.39
N GLU A 138 17.22 3.70 -14.78
CA GLU A 138 15.79 3.48 -14.53
C GLU A 138 15.58 2.79 -13.18
N VAL A 139 14.35 2.76 -12.73
CA VAL A 139 13.93 1.83 -11.68
C VAL A 139 13.08 0.73 -12.32
N HIS A 140 13.27 -0.52 -11.86
CA HIS A 140 12.59 -1.68 -12.43
C HIS A 140 12.28 -2.77 -11.40
N VAL A 141 11.39 -3.68 -11.76
CA VAL A 141 11.01 -4.84 -10.96
C VAL A 141 11.56 -6.12 -11.58
N LEU A 142 12.33 -6.86 -10.82
CA LEU A 142 12.96 -8.11 -11.23
C LEU A 142 12.41 -9.30 -10.44
N ALA A 143 12.21 -10.41 -11.14
CA ALA A 143 11.89 -11.71 -10.53
C ALA A 143 13.16 -12.57 -10.44
N TRP A 144 13.36 -13.17 -9.26
CA TRP A 144 14.51 -13.99 -8.91
C TRP A 144 14.09 -15.36 -8.40
N ARG A 145 15.03 -16.31 -8.45
CA ARG A 145 14.94 -17.56 -7.71
C ARG A 145 16.14 -17.67 -6.76
N LEU A 146 15.87 -17.86 -5.49
CA LEU A 146 16.86 -18.22 -4.47
C LEU A 146 17.08 -19.73 -4.52
N ASP A 147 18.32 -20.19 -4.45
CA ASP A 147 18.63 -21.61 -4.36
C ASP A 147 18.25 -22.19 -2.99
N ASP A 148 18.08 -23.51 -2.89
CA ASP A 148 17.59 -24.19 -1.67
C ASP A 148 18.54 -23.99 -0.46
N ARG A 149 19.85 -23.79 -0.74
CA ARG A 149 20.87 -23.48 0.28
C ARG A 149 20.86 -22.00 0.67
N ALA A 150 20.05 -21.19 0.00
CA ALA A 150 19.98 -19.73 0.16
C ALA A 150 21.36 -19.05 0.03
N THR A 151 22.18 -19.50 -0.93
CA THR A 151 23.55 -19.00 -1.14
C THR A 151 23.67 -18.07 -2.33
N ARG A 152 22.82 -18.25 -3.35
CA ARG A 152 22.85 -17.50 -4.61
C ARG A 152 21.47 -17.32 -5.19
N VAL A 153 21.32 -16.29 -6.03
CA VAL A 153 20.13 -16.08 -6.81
C VAL A 153 20.37 -16.31 -8.29
N ARG A 154 19.31 -16.63 -9.01
CA ARG A 154 19.25 -16.61 -10.46
C ARG A 154 18.12 -15.66 -10.89
N ARG A 155 18.44 -14.70 -11.76
CA ARG A 155 17.43 -13.83 -12.37
C ARG A 155 16.51 -14.71 -13.23
N ILE A 156 15.20 -14.55 -13.03
CA ILE A 156 14.17 -15.18 -13.85
C ILE A 156 13.88 -14.29 -15.05
N LYS A 157 13.46 -13.05 -14.77
CA LYS A 157 13.18 -12.04 -15.79
C LYS A 157 12.97 -10.66 -15.15
N GLU A 158 12.95 -9.65 -15.97
CA GLU A 158 12.36 -8.35 -15.64
C GLU A 158 10.85 -8.43 -15.86
N LEU A 159 10.09 -7.96 -14.89
CA LEU A 159 8.63 -7.92 -14.98
C LEU A 159 8.14 -6.63 -15.61
N VAL A 160 8.67 -5.52 -15.17
CA VAL A 160 8.39 -4.18 -15.67
C VAL A 160 9.55 -3.26 -15.34
N GLY A 161 9.92 -2.37 -16.25
CA GLY A 161 10.96 -1.37 -16.12
C GLY A 161 10.55 -0.06 -16.76
N GLY A 162 11.49 0.87 -16.89
CA GLY A 162 11.25 2.19 -17.45
C GLY A 162 10.55 3.14 -16.48
N PHE A 163 10.67 2.92 -15.15
CA PHE A 163 10.24 3.93 -14.19
C PHE A 163 11.26 5.08 -14.23
N PRO A 164 10.80 6.32 -14.33
CA PRO A 164 11.70 7.45 -14.44
C PRO A 164 12.59 7.57 -13.20
N THR A 165 13.81 8.00 -13.40
CA THR A 165 14.73 8.42 -12.36
C THR A 165 15.77 9.36 -12.97
N SER A 166 16.08 10.46 -12.28
CA SER A 166 17.10 11.41 -12.69
C SER A 166 18.29 11.36 -11.73
N SER A 167 18.12 11.90 -10.54
CA SER A 167 19.15 11.95 -9.49
C SER A 167 19.08 10.76 -8.52
N GLY A 168 18.07 9.91 -8.63
CA GLY A 168 17.73 8.89 -7.65
C GLY A 168 16.79 9.38 -6.54
N ARG A 169 16.38 10.66 -6.59
CA ARG A 169 15.36 11.22 -5.68
C ARG A 169 13.99 10.62 -6.02
N HIS A 170 13.16 10.39 -5.02
CA HIS A 170 11.81 9.84 -5.12
C HIS A 170 11.76 8.52 -5.92
N GLY A 171 12.63 7.58 -5.56
CA GLY A 171 12.66 6.26 -6.21
C GLY A 171 11.42 5.41 -5.95
N GLY A 172 10.60 5.75 -4.95
CA GLY A 172 9.41 4.98 -4.57
C GLY A 172 9.75 3.52 -4.26
N CYS A 173 9.16 2.66 -5.05
CA CYS A 173 9.51 1.28 -5.33
C CYS A 173 9.11 0.29 -4.24
N ARG A 174 7.91 0.45 -3.70
CA ARG A 174 7.30 -0.54 -2.80
C ARG A 174 6.60 -1.63 -3.59
N LEU A 175 6.80 -2.88 -3.20
CA LEU A 175 6.11 -4.05 -3.74
C LEU A 175 5.08 -4.58 -2.75
N LEU A 176 3.99 -5.13 -3.27
CA LEU A 176 2.99 -5.88 -2.52
C LEU A 176 2.33 -6.93 -3.42
N ILE A 177 2.33 -8.19 -3.03
CA ILE A 177 1.48 -9.19 -3.66
C ILE A 177 0.11 -9.18 -2.98
N ALA A 178 -0.92 -8.79 -3.72
CA ALA A 178 -2.29 -8.80 -3.24
C ALA A 178 -2.87 -10.23 -3.21
N ARG A 179 -3.96 -10.43 -2.45
CA ARG A 179 -4.59 -11.76 -2.28
C ARG A 179 -5.14 -12.37 -3.56
N ASP A 180 -5.46 -11.55 -4.56
CA ASP A 180 -5.86 -12.02 -5.88
C ASP A 180 -4.68 -12.49 -6.74
N GLY A 181 -3.47 -12.39 -6.22
CA GLY A 181 -2.24 -12.80 -6.86
C GLY A 181 -1.61 -11.75 -7.77
N SER A 182 -2.18 -10.54 -7.88
CA SER A 182 -1.52 -9.43 -8.57
C SER A 182 -0.33 -8.90 -7.78
N LEU A 183 0.67 -8.37 -8.48
CA LEU A 183 1.77 -7.61 -7.91
C LEU A 183 1.47 -6.11 -8.08
N LEU A 184 1.41 -5.39 -6.97
CA LEU A 184 1.36 -3.94 -6.97
C LEU A 184 2.76 -3.37 -6.83
N VAL A 185 3.00 -2.23 -7.48
CA VAL A 185 4.25 -1.47 -7.39
C VAL A 185 3.88 -0.02 -7.13
N GLY A 186 4.35 0.54 -6.02
CA GLY A 186 4.28 1.98 -5.77
C GLY A 186 5.53 2.66 -6.32
N THR A 187 5.39 3.67 -7.14
CA THR A 187 6.51 4.41 -7.74
C THR A 187 6.59 5.84 -7.19
N GLY A 188 7.75 6.44 -7.28
CA GLY A 188 7.93 7.87 -7.07
C GLY A 188 7.89 8.63 -8.38
N ASP A 189 7.72 9.92 -8.30
CA ASP A 189 7.65 10.83 -9.44
C ASP A 189 9.03 11.21 -10.01
N ALA A 190 10.13 10.68 -9.45
CA ALA A 190 11.51 11.02 -9.78
C ALA A 190 11.87 12.52 -9.53
N ALA A 191 11.06 13.24 -8.78
CA ALA A 191 11.09 14.70 -8.64
C ALA A 191 10.98 15.45 -9.99
N GLU A 192 10.16 14.92 -10.89
CA GLU A 192 9.78 15.52 -12.17
C GLU A 192 8.28 15.82 -12.14
N GLY A 193 7.94 17.12 -12.21
CA GLY A 193 6.58 17.62 -11.93
C GLY A 193 5.49 17.06 -12.82
N THR A 194 5.80 16.71 -14.06
CA THR A 194 4.82 16.18 -15.00
C THR A 194 4.49 14.70 -14.78
N ASN A 195 5.36 13.96 -14.08
CA ASN A 195 5.20 12.51 -13.96
C ASN A 195 3.92 12.07 -13.23
N PRO A 196 3.47 12.70 -12.12
CA PRO A 196 2.32 12.20 -11.38
C PRO A 196 1.04 12.13 -12.21
N GLU A 197 0.74 13.15 -13.01
CA GLU A 197 -0.49 13.24 -13.82
C GLU A 197 -0.33 12.62 -15.23
N ASP A 198 0.88 12.50 -15.76
CA ASP A 198 1.11 11.88 -17.06
C ASP A 198 0.88 10.36 -17.04
N LEU A 199 -0.24 9.91 -17.58
CA LEU A 199 -0.59 8.48 -17.68
C LEU A 199 0.30 7.69 -18.66
N THR A 200 1.19 8.35 -19.41
CA THR A 200 2.21 7.71 -20.26
C THR A 200 3.55 7.53 -19.54
N SER A 201 3.68 8.11 -18.35
CA SER A 201 4.77 7.90 -17.40
C SER A 201 4.40 6.81 -16.37
N LEU A 202 5.41 6.05 -15.90
CA LEU A 202 5.25 5.11 -14.80
C LEU A 202 5.70 5.71 -13.45
N GLY A 203 6.09 6.99 -13.42
CA GLY A 203 6.43 7.72 -12.20
C GLY A 203 5.20 8.29 -11.50
N GLY A 204 5.22 8.33 -10.16
CA GLY A 204 4.11 8.87 -9.37
C GLY A 204 2.81 8.05 -9.51
N LYS A 205 2.91 6.73 -9.45
CA LYS A 205 1.81 5.79 -9.72
C LYS A 205 1.74 4.67 -8.68
N THR A 206 0.57 4.03 -8.59
CA THR A 206 0.55 2.62 -8.26
C THR A 206 0.31 1.82 -9.54
N LEU A 207 1.14 0.82 -9.78
CA LEU A 207 1.03 -0.08 -10.94
C LEU A 207 0.51 -1.43 -10.47
N ARG A 208 -0.18 -2.16 -11.37
CA ARG A 208 -0.69 -3.49 -11.04
C ARG A 208 -0.45 -4.44 -12.21
N LEU A 209 0.18 -5.58 -11.91
CA LEU A 209 0.62 -6.52 -12.94
C LEU A 209 0.56 -7.97 -12.47
N ASN A 210 0.66 -8.88 -13.40
CA ASN A 210 0.77 -10.31 -13.15
C ASN A 210 2.19 -10.62 -12.65
N ARG A 211 2.33 -11.11 -11.42
CA ARG A 211 3.63 -11.41 -10.79
C ARG A 211 4.47 -12.47 -11.51
N ARG A 212 3.84 -13.33 -12.33
CA ARG A 212 4.55 -14.40 -13.05
C ARG A 212 5.01 -13.95 -14.42
N THR A 213 4.14 -13.26 -15.18
CA THR A 213 4.39 -12.89 -16.56
C THR A 213 4.92 -11.47 -16.73
N GLY A 214 4.64 -10.57 -15.81
CA GLY A 214 4.89 -9.13 -15.93
C GLY A 214 3.86 -8.40 -16.79
N ALA A 215 2.84 -9.06 -17.32
CA ALA A 215 1.79 -8.41 -18.08
C ALA A 215 0.94 -7.49 -17.18
N PRO A 216 0.38 -6.39 -17.71
CA PRO A 216 -0.59 -5.58 -16.99
C PRO A 216 -1.71 -6.44 -16.43
N TRP A 217 -2.25 -6.08 -15.25
CA TRP A 217 -3.35 -6.82 -14.65
C TRP A 217 -4.64 -6.65 -15.44
N PRO A 218 -5.41 -7.71 -15.73
CA PRO A 218 -6.55 -7.65 -16.66
C PRO A 218 -7.66 -6.68 -16.28
N THR A 219 -7.78 -6.33 -15.00
CA THR A 219 -8.81 -5.39 -14.51
C THR A 219 -8.26 -3.99 -14.24
N ASN A 220 -7.09 -3.65 -14.76
CA ASN A 220 -6.58 -2.29 -14.67
C ASN A 220 -7.50 -1.32 -15.43
N PRO A 221 -7.66 -0.08 -14.95
CA PRO A 221 -8.65 0.86 -15.49
C PRO A 221 -8.36 1.27 -16.93
N PHE A 222 -7.10 1.18 -17.36
CA PHE A 222 -6.65 1.59 -18.69
C PHE A 222 -6.10 0.41 -19.50
N ILE A 223 -6.60 -0.81 -19.27
CA ILE A 223 -6.05 -2.04 -19.89
C ILE A 223 -6.10 -2.03 -21.42
N ASP A 224 -7.09 -1.38 -21.99
CA ASP A 224 -7.29 -1.29 -23.45
C ASP A 224 -6.61 -0.08 -24.10
N ALA A 225 -5.86 0.73 -23.32
CA ALA A 225 -5.17 1.89 -23.85
C ALA A 225 -4.13 1.49 -24.93
N GLU A 226 -3.96 2.31 -25.96
CA GLU A 226 -2.91 2.11 -26.99
C GLU A 226 -1.51 2.19 -26.38
N ASN A 227 -1.29 3.17 -25.49
CA ASN A 227 -0.02 3.32 -24.78
C ASN A 227 0.19 2.16 -23.80
N ARG A 228 1.26 1.40 -24.04
CA ARG A 228 1.59 0.21 -23.24
C ARG A 228 1.85 0.51 -21.77
N LYS A 229 2.47 1.66 -21.43
CA LYS A 229 2.75 2.05 -20.04
C LYS A 229 1.45 2.33 -19.29
N LYS A 230 0.51 3.03 -19.93
CA LYS A 230 -0.80 3.34 -19.35
C LYS A 230 -1.57 2.09 -18.90
N ARG A 231 -1.38 0.95 -19.58
CA ARG A 231 -2.03 -0.32 -19.20
C ARG A 231 -1.63 -0.85 -17.84
N TYR A 232 -0.46 -0.45 -17.30
CA TYR A 232 0.00 -0.86 -15.98
C TYR A 232 -0.58 -0.01 -14.86
N VAL A 233 -1.05 1.20 -15.15
CA VAL A 233 -1.51 2.16 -14.14
C VAL A 233 -2.75 1.62 -13.44
N HIS A 234 -2.67 1.56 -12.10
CA HIS A 234 -3.79 1.27 -11.22
C HIS A 234 -4.35 2.56 -10.63
N THR A 235 -3.48 3.47 -10.16
CA THR A 235 -3.80 4.82 -9.70
C THR A 235 -2.68 5.79 -10.09
N TYR A 236 -2.95 7.10 -10.09
CA TYR A 236 -2.00 8.14 -10.51
C TYR A 236 -2.13 9.39 -9.62
N GLY A 237 -1.37 10.45 -9.92
CA GLY A 237 -1.36 11.66 -9.10
C GLY A 237 -0.66 11.45 -7.75
N HIS A 238 0.37 10.58 -7.67
CA HIS A 238 1.15 10.32 -6.47
C HIS A 238 2.52 10.98 -6.52
N ARG A 239 3.03 11.40 -5.35
CA ARG A 239 4.38 11.95 -5.24
C ARG A 239 5.45 10.85 -5.08
N ASN A 240 5.47 10.15 -3.97
CA ASN A 240 6.52 9.17 -3.63
C ASN A 240 5.96 8.04 -2.78
N VAL A 241 5.45 7.00 -3.42
CA VAL A 241 4.80 5.87 -2.76
C VAL A 241 5.86 4.95 -2.14
N GLN A 242 6.03 5.04 -0.82
CA GLN A 242 7.01 4.29 -0.03
C GLN A 242 6.42 3.07 0.67
N GLY A 243 5.10 2.97 0.76
CA GLY A 243 4.40 1.86 1.39
C GLY A 243 3.18 1.41 0.60
N LEU A 244 2.91 0.10 0.61
CA LEU A 244 1.68 -0.51 0.13
C LEU A 244 1.21 -1.53 1.16
N ALA A 245 -0.09 -1.58 1.40
CA ALA A 245 -0.68 -2.53 2.33
C ALA A 245 -2.05 -3.01 1.85
N GLN A 246 -2.41 -4.26 2.23
CA GLN A 246 -3.76 -4.77 2.00
C GLN A 246 -4.46 -5.05 3.33
N ARG A 247 -5.60 -4.41 3.54
CA ARG A 247 -6.47 -4.62 4.71
C ARG A 247 -7.18 -5.97 4.60
N ARG A 248 -7.67 -6.48 5.73
CA ARG A 248 -8.36 -7.78 5.80
C ARG A 248 -9.61 -7.87 4.92
N ASP A 249 -10.30 -6.75 4.71
CA ASP A 249 -11.47 -6.65 3.83
C ASP A 249 -11.14 -6.69 2.32
N GLY A 250 -9.85 -6.74 1.97
CA GLY A 250 -9.36 -6.79 0.59
C GLY A 250 -8.96 -5.42 0.04
N THR A 251 -9.30 -4.32 0.70
CA THR A 251 -8.94 -2.97 0.25
C THR A 251 -7.44 -2.76 0.22
N LEU A 252 -6.96 -2.04 -0.80
CA LEU A 252 -5.57 -1.71 -1.02
C LEU A 252 -5.30 -0.27 -0.55
N TRP A 253 -4.10 -0.05 -0.03
CA TRP A 253 -3.71 1.22 0.58
C TRP A 253 -2.28 1.58 0.19
N SER A 254 -2.02 2.86 -0.08
CA SER A 254 -0.68 3.43 -0.23
C SER A 254 -0.30 4.27 0.99
N ILE A 255 1.00 4.40 1.18
CA ILE A 255 1.64 5.30 2.12
C ILE A 255 2.65 6.08 1.30
N GLU A 256 2.55 7.39 1.28
CA GLU A 256 3.45 8.22 0.48
C GLU A 256 4.00 9.41 1.24
N GLN A 257 5.16 9.86 0.81
CA GLN A 257 5.82 11.01 1.40
C GLN A 257 5.32 12.29 0.76
N GLY A 258 4.90 13.20 1.61
CA GLY A 258 4.64 14.57 1.24
C GLY A 258 5.92 15.37 1.00
N THR A 259 5.77 16.65 0.79
CA THR A 259 6.87 17.60 0.55
C THR A 259 7.59 17.92 1.89
N TYR A 260 7.38 19.08 2.46
CA TYR A 260 7.75 19.41 3.84
C TYR A 260 6.60 19.19 4.83
N ARG A 261 5.41 18.90 4.32
CA ARG A 261 4.14 18.63 5.02
C ARG A 261 3.41 17.48 4.34
N ASP A 262 2.35 16.99 4.99
CA ASP A 262 1.31 16.13 4.44
C ASP A 262 1.81 14.81 3.83
N ASP A 263 2.55 14.01 4.65
CA ASP A 263 2.63 12.58 4.30
C ASP A 263 1.22 12.01 4.31
N GLU A 264 0.88 11.14 3.35
CA GLU A 264 -0.47 10.64 3.18
C GLU A 264 -0.58 9.12 3.30
N VAL A 265 -1.75 8.70 3.79
CA VAL A 265 -2.21 7.31 3.68
C VAL A 265 -3.50 7.31 2.89
N ASN A 266 -3.49 6.64 1.76
CA ASN A 266 -4.55 6.62 0.77
C ASN A 266 -5.21 5.25 0.66
N ARG A 267 -6.54 5.18 0.62
CA ARG A 267 -7.27 3.99 0.20
C ARG A 267 -7.33 3.98 -1.33
N LEU A 268 -6.70 3.00 -1.97
CA LEU A 268 -6.59 2.94 -3.41
C LEU A 268 -7.92 2.57 -4.07
N VAL A 269 -8.33 3.38 -5.04
CA VAL A 269 -9.51 3.21 -5.89
C VAL A 269 -9.03 2.98 -7.31
N ASN A 270 -9.49 1.93 -7.97
CA ASN A 270 -9.07 1.61 -9.33
C ASN A 270 -9.34 2.77 -10.29
N GLY A 271 -8.30 3.31 -10.93
CA GLY A 271 -8.38 4.49 -11.80
C GLY A 271 -8.38 5.83 -11.05
N GLY A 272 -8.27 5.83 -9.72
CA GLY A 272 -8.27 7.05 -8.93
C GLY A 272 -7.08 7.95 -9.20
N ASP A 273 -7.36 9.25 -9.25
CA ASP A 273 -6.42 10.34 -9.26
C ASP A 273 -6.24 10.86 -7.82
N TYR A 274 -4.97 11.00 -7.37
CA TYR A 274 -4.64 11.45 -6.02
C TYR A 274 -4.16 12.90 -5.99
N GLY A 275 -4.09 13.55 -7.16
CA GLY A 275 -4.05 14.99 -7.29
C GLY A 275 -2.71 15.66 -6.95
N TYR A 276 -1.59 14.96 -6.94
CA TYR A 276 -0.30 15.62 -6.80
C TYR A 276 0.19 16.13 -8.16
N ASP A 277 0.18 17.44 -8.35
CA ASP A 277 0.56 18.11 -9.61
C ASP A 277 1.49 19.32 -9.35
N PRO A 278 2.80 19.11 -9.17
CA PRO A 278 3.72 20.19 -8.82
C PRO A 278 4.19 21.03 -10.03
N VAL A 279 3.38 21.19 -11.06
CA VAL A 279 3.71 22.03 -12.21
C VAL A 279 3.30 23.51 -11.99
N PRO A 280 3.97 24.48 -12.64
CA PRO A 280 5.12 24.35 -13.52
C PRO A 280 6.42 24.05 -12.76
N GLY A 281 7.30 23.29 -13.42
CA GLY A 281 8.57 22.84 -12.82
C GLY A 281 8.37 21.75 -11.78
N TYR A 282 8.90 21.95 -10.57
CA TYR A 282 8.67 21.08 -9.42
C TYR A 282 8.37 21.92 -8.19
N ASN A 283 7.13 22.39 -8.09
CA ASN A 283 6.68 23.26 -7.01
C ASN A 283 6.21 22.41 -5.80
N GLU A 284 7.01 22.36 -4.75
CA GLU A 284 6.67 21.60 -3.53
C GLU A 284 5.69 22.31 -2.59
N ASP A 285 5.22 23.52 -2.92
CA ASP A 285 4.20 24.25 -2.14
C ASP A 285 2.76 23.86 -2.50
N VAL A 286 2.56 23.13 -3.61
CA VAL A 286 1.23 22.62 -3.97
C VAL A 286 0.70 21.62 -2.93
N PRO A 287 -0.62 21.47 -2.80
CA PRO A 287 -1.22 20.41 -1.98
C PRO A 287 -0.77 19.02 -2.45
N MET A 288 -0.72 18.05 -1.55
CA MET A 288 -0.51 16.64 -1.93
C MET A 288 -1.71 16.08 -2.69
N THR A 289 -2.92 16.57 -2.40
CA THR A 289 -4.16 16.29 -3.14
C THR A 289 -4.78 17.63 -3.53
N ASP A 290 -4.56 18.05 -4.77
CA ASP A 290 -5.10 19.30 -5.29
C ASP A 290 -6.51 19.09 -5.86
N GLN A 291 -7.53 19.57 -5.14
CA GLN A 291 -8.93 19.48 -5.53
C GLN A 291 -9.33 20.48 -6.63
N GLU A 292 -8.43 21.37 -7.04
CA GLU A 292 -8.67 22.34 -8.13
C GLU A 292 -8.35 21.76 -9.51
N LEU A 293 -7.70 20.58 -9.56
CA LEU A 293 -7.43 19.88 -10.82
C LEU A 293 -8.72 19.41 -11.51
N PRO A 294 -8.73 19.31 -12.85
CA PRO A 294 -9.86 18.76 -13.58
C PRO A 294 -10.17 17.31 -13.16
N GLY A 295 -11.44 17.00 -12.94
CA GLY A 295 -11.87 15.65 -12.57
C GLY A 295 -12.24 15.54 -11.09
N THR A 296 -12.01 14.37 -10.51
CA THR A 296 -12.27 14.10 -9.09
C THR A 296 -11.04 13.48 -8.47
N GLN A 297 -10.44 14.18 -7.55
CA GLN A 297 -9.28 13.70 -6.81
C GLN A 297 -9.72 12.93 -5.57
N VAL A 298 -9.02 11.83 -5.29
CA VAL A 298 -9.31 10.95 -4.16
C VAL A 298 -8.58 11.46 -2.93
N GLU A 299 -9.34 11.91 -1.95
CA GLU A 299 -8.83 12.43 -0.69
C GLU A 299 -8.06 11.39 0.13
N ALA A 300 -6.97 11.84 0.76
CA ALA A 300 -6.22 11.05 1.73
C ALA A 300 -7.10 10.62 2.91
N ARG A 301 -6.91 9.40 3.39
CA ARG A 301 -7.57 8.89 4.59
C ARG A 301 -6.88 9.32 5.88
N TRP A 302 -5.65 9.73 5.77
CA TRP A 302 -4.87 10.36 6.82
C TRP A 302 -3.77 11.21 6.20
N SER A 303 -3.56 12.40 6.77
CA SER A 303 -2.41 13.26 6.52
C SER A 303 -1.62 13.47 7.80
N SER A 304 -0.30 13.58 7.70
CA SER A 304 0.57 13.89 8.83
C SER A 304 0.46 15.35 9.28
N GLY A 305 -0.04 16.24 8.44
CA GLY A 305 0.02 17.67 8.63
C GLY A 305 1.46 18.21 8.52
N ASN A 306 1.72 19.35 9.14
CA ASN A 306 3.02 20.02 9.13
C ASN A 306 3.68 19.90 10.52
N PRO A 307 4.97 19.44 10.61
CA PRO A 307 5.82 18.97 9.53
C PRO A 307 5.55 17.52 9.11
N THR A 308 6.06 17.13 7.94
CA THR A 308 6.08 15.73 7.50
C THR A 308 6.83 14.83 8.49
N LEU A 309 6.40 13.58 8.60
CA LEU A 309 7.06 12.52 9.38
C LEU A 309 8.05 11.71 8.54
N ALA A 310 8.06 11.89 7.21
CA ALA A 310 8.65 11.04 6.19
C ALA A 310 8.12 9.60 6.31
N ALA A 311 6.81 9.45 6.07
CA ALA A 311 6.13 8.17 6.10
C ALA A 311 6.72 7.20 5.07
N SER A 312 6.84 5.92 5.41
CA SER A 312 7.51 4.93 4.60
C SER A 312 6.73 3.61 4.59
N GLY A 313 7.39 2.46 4.69
CA GLY A 313 6.70 1.18 4.64
C GLY A 313 5.70 0.98 5.78
N GLY A 314 4.67 0.18 5.52
CA GLY A 314 3.66 -0.14 6.53
C GLY A 314 2.89 -1.40 6.21
N THR A 315 2.18 -1.91 7.22
CA THR A 315 1.36 -3.10 7.12
C THR A 315 0.20 -3.07 8.10
N PHE A 316 -0.90 -3.75 7.77
CA PHE A 316 -2.01 -3.93 8.72
C PHE A 316 -1.65 -4.98 9.77
N VAL A 317 -1.72 -4.57 11.04
CA VAL A 317 -1.42 -5.41 12.20
C VAL A 317 -2.47 -6.52 12.36
N ARG A 318 -2.02 -7.72 12.70
CA ARG A 318 -2.89 -8.90 12.85
C ARG A 318 -2.58 -9.62 14.16
N GLY A 319 -3.63 -10.15 14.80
CA GLY A 319 -3.54 -10.99 15.98
C GLY A 319 -4.21 -10.36 17.21
N LYS A 320 -4.94 -11.20 17.97
CA LYS A 320 -5.71 -10.75 19.14
C LYS A 320 -4.84 -10.15 20.25
N ALA A 321 -3.57 -10.57 20.35
CA ALA A 321 -2.61 -10.05 21.33
C ALA A 321 -2.32 -8.55 21.14
N TRP A 322 -2.47 -8.03 19.93
CA TRP A 322 -2.29 -6.61 19.63
C TRP A 322 -3.38 -5.69 20.23
N GLY A 323 -4.40 -6.24 20.89
CA GLY A 323 -5.43 -5.46 21.59
C GLY A 323 -6.07 -4.38 20.72
N ALA A 324 -6.00 -3.13 21.14
CA ALA A 324 -6.52 -1.97 20.40
C ALA A 324 -5.73 -1.62 19.13
N LEU A 325 -4.57 -2.24 18.89
CA LEU A 325 -3.78 -2.06 17.67
C LEU A 325 -4.08 -3.14 16.62
N ASN A 326 -4.87 -4.18 16.94
CA ASN A 326 -5.25 -5.19 15.96
C ASN A 326 -6.11 -4.59 14.86
N GLY A 327 -5.70 -4.77 13.60
CA GLY A 327 -6.35 -4.19 12.42
C GLY A 327 -5.94 -2.74 12.12
N ALA A 328 -5.09 -2.12 12.93
CA ALA A 328 -4.49 -0.82 12.59
C ALA A 328 -3.43 -0.97 11.49
N LEU A 329 -3.27 0.06 10.67
CA LEU A 329 -2.14 0.20 9.77
C LEU A 329 -0.96 0.76 10.57
N ALA A 330 0.12 -0.03 10.69
CA ALA A 330 1.38 0.40 11.28
C ALA A 330 2.23 1.04 10.19
N VAL A 331 2.52 2.34 10.30
CA VAL A 331 3.28 3.15 9.34
C VAL A 331 4.62 3.51 9.95
N ALA A 332 5.72 3.15 9.30
CA ALA A 332 7.06 3.57 9.68
C ALA A 332 7.30 5.03 9.26
N ALA A 333 7.96 5.79 10.12
CA ALA A 333 8.29 7.19 9.88
C ALA A 333 9.80 7.42 10.05
N LEU A 334 10.44 7.82 8.95
CA LEU A 334 11.89 8.01 8.90
C LEU A 334 12.34 9.25 9.67
N LYS A 335 11.79 10.41 9.35
CA LYS A 335 12.14 11.69 9.98
C LYS A 335 11.70 11.74 11.43
N ALA A 336 10.52 11.24 11.73
CA ALA A 336 9.96 11.26 13.07
C ALA A 336 10.44 10.11 13.97
N GLY A 337 11.17 9.12 13.45
CA GLY A 337 11.76 8.03 14.22
C GLY A 337 10.76 7.22 15.05
N ARG A 338 9.59 6.92 14.49
CA ARG A 338 8.50 6.21 15.18
C ARG A 338 7.66 5.34 14.25
N ILE A 339 6.81 4.50 14.83
CA ILE A 339 5.70 3.85 14.13
C ILE A 339 4.40 4.55 14.53
N VAL A 340 3.59 4.93 13.54
CA VAL A 340 2.24 5.44 13.76
C VAL A 340 1.24 4.33 13.42
N PHE A 341 0.37 4.00 14.38
CA PHE A 341 -0.71 3.02 14.18
C PHE A 341 -2.00 3.77 13.90
N LEU A 342 -2.53 3.60 12.70
CA LEU A 342 -3.74 4.26 12.21
C LEU A 342 -4.89 3.25 12.18
N THR A 343 -5.96 3.53 12.92
CA THR A 343 -7.17 2.70 12.94
C THR A 343 -8.24 3.37 12.10
N PHE A 344 -8.81 2.62 11.17
CA PHE A 344 -9.86 3.08 10.26
C PHE A 344 -11.14 2.29 10.48
N ASP A 345 -12.30 2.93 10.26
CA ASP A 345 -13.60 2.25 10.20
C ASP A 345 -13.76 1.40 8.92
N ALA A 346 -14.93 0.81 8.71
CA ALA A 346 -15.22 0.00 7.52
C ALA A 346 -15.22 0.83 6.22
N ALA A 347 -15.61 2.10 6.29
CA ALA A 347 -15.59 3.02 5.15
C ALA A 347 -14.18 3.55 4.83
N GLY A 348 -13.23 3.35 5.74
CA GLY A 348 -11.85 3.81 5.60
C GLY A 348 -11.61 5.20 6.20
N HIS A 349 -12.51 5.73 7.02
CA HIS A 349 -12.27 6.98 7.74
C HIS A 349 -11.40 6.74 8.96
N LEU A 350 -10.46 7.64 9.20
CA LEU A 350 -9.58 7.58 10.35
C LEU A 350 -10.39 7.68 11.65
N GLN A 351 -10.19 6.71 12.53
CA GLN A 351 -10.78 6.71 13.87
C GLN A 351 -9.76 7.12 14.93
N ARG A 352 -8.51 6.71 14.76
CA ARG A 352 -7.46 6.98 15.74
C ARG A 352 -6.06 6.82 15.18
N ALA A 353 -5.15 7.70 15.63
CA ALA A 353 -3.70 7.59 15.43
C ALA A 353 -3.01 7.41 16.80
N ARG A 354 -2.04 6.48 16.88
CA ARG A 354 -1.24 6.22 18.08
C ARG A 354 0.21 6.01 17.71
N ALA A 355 1.13 6.52 18.55
CA ALA A 355 2.57 6.32 18.38
C ALA A 355 3.19 5.86 19.73
N PRO A 356 3.23 4.55 20.00
CA PRO A 356 3.76 4.01 21.26
C PRO A 356 5.21 4.42 21.50
N LYS A 357 5.52 4.88 22.71
CA LYS A 357 6.87 5.36 23.09
C LYS A 357 7.96 4.29 22.95
N ALA A 358 7.60 3.00 23.11
CA ALA A 358 8.53 1.87 22.96
C ALA A 358 9.27 1.84 21.61
N LEU A 359 8.69 2.46 20.57
CA LEU A 359 9.22 2.48 19.20
C LEU A 359 9.92 3.80 18.81
N GLN A 360 10.14 4.72 19.78
CA GLN A 360 10.68 6.06 19.48
C GLN A 360 12.18 6.21 19.74
N ARG A 361 12.90 5.15 20.10
CA ARG A 361 14.32 5.18 20.51
C ARG A 361 15.28 4.51 19.51
N PHE A 362 14.83 4.18 18.32
CA PHE A 362 15.62 3.41 17.35
C PHE A 362 16.07 4.24 16.14
N GLY A 363 15.83 5.55 16.16
CA GLY A 363 16.10 6.43 15.04
C GLY A 363 15.09 6.25 13.89
N ARG A 364 15.56 6.39 12.67
CA ARG A 364 14.77 6.32 11.44
C ARG A 364 14.23 4.91 11.24
N LEU A 365 12.92 4.77 11.04
CA LEU A 365 12.24 3.50 10.79
C LEU A 365 11.72 3.47 9.36
N ARG A 366 12.04 2.39 8.59
CA ARG A 366 11.76 2.37 7.15
C ARG A 366 10.66 1.40 6.74
N SER A 367 10.71 0.15 7.12
CA SER A 367 9.67 -0.82 6.73
C SER A 367 9.06 -1.53 7.92
N VAL A 368 7.84 -2.00 7.74
CA VAL A 368 7.12 -2.83 8.71
C VAL A 368 6.56 -4.04 7.98
N THR A 369 6.93 -5.23 8.41
CA THR A 369 6.47 -6.51 7.85
C THR A 369 5.89 -7.38 8.96
N VAL A 370 4.82 -8.10 8.70
CA VAL A 370 4.24 -9.05 9.67
C VAL A 370 4.97 -10.38 9.60
N ALA A 371 5.54 -10.82 10.71
CA ALA A 371 6.11 -12.15 10.86
C ALA A 371 5.00 -13.24 10.94
N PRO A 372 5.33 -14.52 10.67
CA PRO A 372 4.34 -15.61 10.72
C PRO A 372 3.63 -15.79 12.07
N ASN A 373 4.27 -15.40 13.17
CA ASN A 373 3.69 -15.40 14.52
C ASN A 373 2.95 -14.12 14.88
N HIS A 374 2.72 -13.24 13.90
CA HIS A 374 2.07 -11.94 14.01
C HIS A 374 2.86 -10.85 14.75
N ASP A 375 4.12 -11.06 15.10
CA ASP A 375 5.02 -9.99 15.49
C ASP A 375 5.27 -9.05 14.30
N LEU A 376 5.75 -7.85 14.57
CA LEU A 376 6.23 -6.98 13.50
C LEU A 376 7.76 -7.06 13.40
N LEU A 377 8.25 -7.08 12.16
CA LEU A 377 9.65 -6.86 11.82
C LEU A 377 9.77 -5.45 11.28
N VAL A 378 10.66 -4.66 11.88
CA VAL A 378 10.83 -3.25 11.51
C VAL A 378 12.29 -3.02 11.16
N THR A 379 12.57 -2.48 9.97
CA THR A 379 13.94 -2.08 9.59
C THR A 379 14.22 -0.66 10.05
N THR A 380 15.42 -0.41 10.56
CA THR A 380 15.93 0.95 10.79
C THR A 380 16.68 1.47 9.57
N ASP A 381 16.96 2.78 9.50
CA ASP A 381 17.60 3.43 8.33
C ASP A 381 18.49 4.59 8.78
N ASN A 382 19.42 4.29 9.70
CA ASN A 382 20.34 5.27 10.30
C ASN A 382 21.69 5.32 9.58
N GLY A 383 22.05 4.26 8.86
CA GLY A 383 23.31 4.12 8.13
C GLY A 383 24.51 3.74 9.00
N ASN A 384 25.68 3.80 8.37
CA ASN A 384 26.99 3.58 9.02
C ASN A 384 27.13 2.23 9.73
N GLY A 385 26.44 1.17 9.26
CA GLY A 385 26.49 -0.15 9.87
C GLY A 385 25.79 -0.26 11.23
N SER A 386 25.03 0.76 11.64
CA SER A 386 24.34 0.82 12.94
C SER A 386 22.90 0.31 12.88
N ASP A 387 22.44 -0.08 11.70
CA ASP A 387 21.06 -0.48 11.47
C ASP A 387 20.74 -1.90 11.93
N ALA A 388 19.46 -2.12 12.14
CA ALA A 388 18.94 -3.35 12.67
C ALA A 388 17.58 -3.71 12.05
N ILE A 389 17.20 -4.97 12.21
CA ILE A 389 15.81 -5.40 12.16
C ILE A 389 15.33 -5.57 13.58
N LEU A 390 14.32 -4.81 13.95
CA LEU A 390 13.65 -4.92 15.24
C LEU A 390 12.53 -5.96 15.14
N ARG A 391 12.39 -6.78 16.18
CA ARG A 391 11.18 -7.58 16.39
C ARG A 391 10.35 -6.90 17.45
N VAL A 392 9.08 -6.68 17.15
CA VAL A 392 8.09 -6.04 18.03
C VAL A 392 7.00 -7.05 18.32
N SER A 393 6.80 -7.40 19.58
CA SER A 393 5.75 -8.30 20.04
C SER A 393 4.86 -7.61 21.08
N PRO A 394 3.54 -7.86 21.05
CA PRO A 394 2.62 -7.39 22.09
C PRO A 394 2.64 -8.32 23.31
N HIS A 395 2.50 -7.72 24.48
CA HIS A 395 2.37 -8.40 25.78
C HIS A 395 1.10 -7.99 26.52
#